data_764d9384f33b48f28719c4eee5f2bde2
#
_entry.id   764d9384f33b48f28719c4eee5f2bde2
#
_cell.length_a   1.000
_cell.length_b   1.000
_cell.length_c   1.000
_cell.angle_alpha   90.00
_cell.angle_beta   90.00
_cell.angle_gamma   90.00
#
_symmetry.space_group_name_H-M   'P 1'
#
loop_
_entity.id
_entity.type
_entity.pdbx_description
1 polymer ?
#
loop_
_entity_poly.entity_id
_entity_poly.type
_entity_poly.pdbx_seq_one_letter_code
_entity_poly.pdbx_strand_id
1 'polypeptide(L)'
;MKKVGAIILAAGMSKRMGKPKLLLSLGGKPLFRYSVNTATAAGLKPIVLVGGKHIEELRKHTSDLREIEIIENRDYESGMASSLKAGIQALKGRTDAVFVFLADQPFVPPIVITKLLESYDQYRKEGVRIFRPKYNNVLGHPVLFDAELFDEFEQIQGDEGGKSIVQKHYSSLMAVPFENSEWGFDIDTTEDLLKLKRIAPKYIKQK
;
A
#
# COMPACT_ATOMS: atom_id res chain seq x y z
N MET A 1 0.84 21.11 -9.85
CA MET A 1 0.93 19.64 -9.74
C MET A 1 0.04 19.19 -8.60
N LYS A 2 -0.72 18.13 -8.77
CA LYS A 2 -1.53 17.54 -7.71
C LYS A 2 -0.63 16.90 -6.66
N LYS A 3 -1.02 17.05 -5.39
CA LYS A 3 -0.28 16.49 -4.26
C LYS A 3 -0.81 15.09 -3.96
N VAL A 4 -0.06 14.06 -4.32
CA VAL A 4 -0.46 12.67 -4.10
C VAL A 4 0.39 12.05 -2.99
N GLY A 5 -0.28 11.57 -1.94
CA GLY A 5 0.35 10.92 -0.79
C GLY A 5 0.34 9.40 -0.90
N ALA A 6 0.92 8.75 0.11
CA ALA A 6 0.89 7.29 0.26
C ALA A 6 0.54 6.88 1.69
N ILE A 7 -0.28 5.85 1.80
CA ILE A 7 -0.57 5.13 3.04
C ILE A 7 -0.02 3.73 2.88
N ILE A 8 0.86 3.30 3.79
CA ILE A 8 1.42 1.96 3.80
C ILE A 8 0.86 1.23 5.01
N LEU A 9 0.02 0.23 4.76
CA LEU A 9 -0.64 -0.55 5.81
C LEU A 9 0.31 -1.62 6.34
N ALA A 10 0.82 -1.41 7.55
CA ALA A 10 1.80 -2.27 8.22
C ALA A 10 1.36 -2.74 9.62
N ALA A 11 0.07 -2.66 9.94
CA ALA A 11 -0.48 -3.03 11.25
C ALA A 11 -0.93 -4.51 11.34
N GLY A 12 -0.77 -5.29 10.27
CA GLY A 12 -1.23 -6.68 10.20
C GLY A 12 -0.54 -7.60 11.22
N MET A 13 -1.32 -8.45 11.89
CA MET A 13 -0.87 -9.31 12.99
C MET A 13 -0.11 -10.58 12.56
N SER A 14 -0.07 -10.90 11.27
CA SER A 14 0.62 -12.12 10.74
C SER A 14 0.19 -13.43 11.42
N LYS A 15 -1.09 -13.56 11.83
CA LYS A 15 -1.61 -14.68 12.63
C LYS A 15 -1.28 -16.05 12.03
N ARG A 16 -1.38 -16.20 10.69
CA ARG A 16 -1.13 -17.45 9.96
C ARG A 16 0.35 -17.87 9.94
N MET A 17 1.28 -16.94 10.09
CA MET A 17 2.70 -17.21 10.05
C MET A 17 3.36 -17.40 11.42
N GLY A 18 2.66 -17.08 12.52
CA GLY A 18 3.17 -17.17 13.89
C GLY A 18 4.36 -16.24 14.22
N LYS A 19 4.79 -15.42 13.27
CA LYS A 19 5.88 -14.43 13.40
C LYS A 19 5.57 -13.18 12.59
N PRO A 20 6.14 -12.01 12.96
CA PRO A 20 5.85 -10.75 12.30
C PRO A 20 6.41 -10.73 10.85
N LYS A 21 5.56 -11.10 9.87
CA LYS A 21 5.96 -11.25 8.46
C LYS A 21 6.62 -10.01 7.88
N LEU A 22 6.14 -8.83 8.26
CA LEU A 22 6.63 -7.56 7.73
C LEU A 22 8.06 -7.23 8.14
N LEU A 23 8.55 -7.85 9.24
CA LEU A 23 9.92 -7.71 9.74
C LEU A 23 10.87 -8.77 9.19
N LEU A 24 10.37 -9.75 8.43
CA LEU A 24 11.21 -10.76 7.80
C LEU A 24 12.18 -10.10 6.81
N SER A 25 13.44 -10.51 6.89
CA SER A 25 14.48 -9.99 6.00
C SER A 25 14.39 -10.59 4.60
N LEU A 26 14.37 -9.71 3.61
CA LEU A 26 14.46 -10.03 2.20
C LEU A 26 15.59 -9.19 1.60
N GLY A 27 16.68 -9.82 1.13
CA GLY A 27 17.83 -9.10 0.61
C GLY A 27 18.43 -8.08 1.59
N GLY A 28 18.45 -8.40 2.89
CA GLY A 28 19.00 -7.55 3.95
C GLY A 28 18.07 -6.42 4.45
N LYS A 29 16.83 -6.31 3.94
CA LYS A 29 15.86 -5.30 4.37
C LYS A 29 14.57 -5.96 4.87
N PRO A 30 13.89 -5.40 5.88
CA PRO A 30 12.55 -5.86 6.27
C PRO A 30 11.57 -5.74 5.10
N LEU A 31 10.61 -6.66 5.04
CA LEU A 31 9.67 -6.77 3.94
C LEU A 31 8.90 -5.46 3.67
N PHE A 32 8.38 -4.82 4.71
CA PHE A 32 7.61 -3.57 4.58
C PHE A 32 8.41 -2.42 3.93
N ARG A 33 9.74 -2.43 4.03
CA ARG A 33 10.61 -1.40 3.45
C ARG A 33 10.53 -1.33 1.93
N TYR A 34 10.14 -2.41 1.26
CA TYR A 34 9.99 -2.41 -0.19
C TYR A 34 8.86 -1.49 -0.65
N SER A 35 7.68 -1.57 -0.01
CA SER A 35 6.55 -0.67 -0.29
C SER A 35 6.89 0.79 0.04
N VAL A 36 7.59 1.03 1.16
CA VAL A 36 8.10 2.36 1.52
C VAL A 36 9.04 2.90 0.44
N ASN A 37 10.03 2.10 0.03
CA ASN A 37 11.01 2.49 -0.97
C ASN A 37 10.35 2.78 -2.34
N THR A 38 9.35 1.98 -2.74
CA THR A 38 8.59 2.20 -3.98
C THR A 38 7.83 3.53 -3.93
N ALA A 39 7.13 3.82 -2.83
CA ALA A 39 6.42 5.08 -2.65
C ALA A 39 7.38 6.29 -2.68
N THR A 40 8.54 6.18 -2.01
CA THR A 40 9.59 7.21 -2.01
C THR A 40 10.19 7.41 -3.40
N ALA A 41 10.54 6.32 -4.10
CA ALA A 41 11.13 6.38 -5.44
C ALA A 41 10.16 6.95 -6.49
N ALA A 42 8.85 6.80 -6.28
CA ALA A 42 7.81 7.40 -7.11
C ALA A 42 7.52 8.88 -6.76
N GLY A 43 8.21 9.45 -5.78
CA GLY A 43 8.06 10.86 -5.38
C GLY A 43 6.76 11.18 -4.65
N LEU A 44 6.06 10.18 -4.09
CA LEU A 44 4.84 10.40 -3.33
C LEU A 44 5.13 11.17 -2.04
N LYS A 45 4.32 12.19 -1.72
CA LYS A 45 4.46 13.01 -0.51
C LYS A 45 3.11 13.61 -0.09
N PRO A 46 2.78 13.55 1.21
CA PRO A 46 3.50 12.85 2.29
C PRO A 46 3.32 11.33 2.23
N ILE A 47 4.21 10.58 2.92
CA ILE A 47 4.11 9.13 3.07
C ILE A 47 3.81 8.81 4.55
N VAL A 48 2.74 8.06 4.78
CA VAL A 48 2.30 7.62 6.10
C VAL A 48 2.45 6.10 6.20
N LEU A 49 3.22 5.63 7.18
CA LEU A 49 3.34 4.22 7.54
C LEU A 49 2.47 3.96 8.77
N VAL A 50 1.40 3.18 8.61
CA VAL A 50 0.48 2.86 9.70
C VAL A 50 0.88 1.52 10.32
N GLY A 51 1.38 1.56 11.55
CA GLY A 51 1.79 0.40 12.33
C GLY A 51 0.79 0.06 13.43
N GLY A 52 0.93 -1.15 13.98
CA GLY A 52 0.16 -1.65 15.12
C GLY A 52 1.12 -2.26 16.15
N LYS A 53 0.94 -3.54 16.49
CA LYS A 53 1.70 -4.28 17.51
C LYS A 53 3.23 -4.10 17.44
N HIS A 54 3.79 -3.96 16.25
CA HIS A 54 5.24 -3.89 16.01
C HIS A 54 5.71 -2.48 15.63
N ILE A 55 5.05 -1.45 16.18
CA ILE A 55 5.32 -0.05 15.81
C ILE A 55 6.77 0.36 16.11
N GLU A 56 7.34 -0.08 17.22
CA GLU A 56 8.71 0.29 17.60
C GLU A 56 9.76 -0.31 16.66
N GLU A 57 9.56 -1.54 16.21
CA GLU A 57 10.41 -2.17 15.20
C GLU A 57 10.29 -1.45 13.86
N LEU A 58 9.09 -1.01 13.47
CA LEU A 58 8.90 -0.20 12.27
C LEU A 58 9.66 1.12 12.36
N ARG A 59 9.58 1.84 13.51
CA ARG A 59 10.32 3.08 13.78
C ARG A 59 11.82 2.86 13.67
N LYS A 60 12.33 1.81 14.31
CA LYS A 60 13.76 1.45 14.25
C LYS A 60 14.24 1.24 12.82
N HIS A 61 13.46 0.51 12.02
CA HIS A 61 13.81 0.19 10.65
C HIS A 61 13.51 1.29 9.61
N THR A 62 13.02 2.46 10.04
CA THR A 62 12.78 3.64 9.20
C THR A 62 13.52 4.88 9.69
N SER A 63 14.39 4.73 10.69
CA SER A 63 15.15 5.85 11.30
C SER A 63 16.04 6.61 10.32
N ASP A 64 16.40 5.99 9.20
CA ASP A 64 17.15 6.58 8.08
C ASP A 64 16.26 7.38 7.11
N LEU A 65 14.93 7.34 7.26
CA LEU A 65 13.95 7.98 6.37
C LEU A 65 13.27 9.17 7.05
N ARG A 66 13.78 10.37 6.78
CA ARG A 66 13.28 11.61 7.41
C ARG A 66 11.90 12.06 6.94
N GLU A 67 11.44 11.58 5.80
CA GLU A 67 10.21 12.04 5.14
C GLU A 67 9.00 11.11 5.35
N ILE A 68 9.13 10.11 6.23
CA ILE A 68 8.07 9.14 6.52
C ILE A 68 7.40 9.48 7.85
N GLU A 69 6.10 9.70 7.82
CA GLU A 69 5.29 9.86 9.04
C GLU A 69 4.85 8.47 9.53
N ILE A 70 5.11 8.15 10.79
CA ILE A 70 4.74 6.85 11.36
C ILE A 70 3.59 7.07 12.32
N ILE A 71 2.47 6.38 12.06
CA ILE A 71 1.25 6.45 12.86
C ILE A 71 1.02 5.12 13.55
N GLU A 72 0.81 5.19 14.85
CA GLU A 72 0.37 4.05 15.66
C GLU A 72 -1.15 3.92 15.58
N ASN A 73 -1.62 2.80 15.03
CA ASN A 73 -3.01 2.40 15.16
C ASN A 73 -3.15 1.50 16.38
N ARG A 74 -3.75 1.99 17.47
CA ARG A 74 -3.99 1.21 18.69
C ARG A 74 -5.14 0.22 18.53
N ASP A 75 -6.05 0.48 17.58
CA ASP A 75 -7.21 -0.35 17.29
C ASP A 75 -6.94 -1.39 16.18
N TYR A 76 -5.66 -1.73 15.93
CA TYR A 76 -5.25 -2.62 14.85
C TYR A 76 -5.91 -4.01 14.89
N GLU A 77 -6.35 -4.46 16.07
CA GLU A 77 -7.05 -5.74 16.25
C GLU A 77 -8.47 -5.73 15.70
N SER A 78 -9.09 -4.55 15.53
CA SER A 78 -10.44 -4.39 14.97
C SER A 78 -10.49 -4.62 13.45
N GLY A 79 -9.35 -4.84 12.80
CA GLY A 79 -9.23 -5.13 11.39
C GLY A 79 -8.56 -4.03 10.55
N MET A 80 -8.39 -4.30 9.25
CA MET A 80 -7.68 -3.42 8.31
C MET A 80 -8.32 -2.04 8.20
N ALA A 81 -9.64 -1.94 8.35
CA ALA A 81 -10.38 -0.68 8.24
C ALA A 81 -9.88 0.39 9.22
N SER A 82 -9.54 0.02 10.47
CA SER A 82 -9.01 0.96 11.47
C SER A 82 -7.69 1.60 11.02
N SER A 83 -6.80 0.80 10.46
CA SER A 83 -5.51 1.28 9.94
C SER A 83 -5.68 2.19 8.72
N LEU A 84 -6.61 1.84 7.84
CA LEU A 84 -6.90 2.64 6.66
C LEU A 84 -7.53 3.99 7.04
N LYS A 85 -8.48 4.01 7.99
CA LYS A 85 -9.04 5.25 8.56
C LYS A 85 -7.94 6.14 9.14
N ALA A 86 -7.06 5.60 9.96
CA ALA A 86 -5.95 6.35 10.56
C ALA A 86 -5.05 6.99 9.49
N GLY A 87 -4.72 6.25 8.44
CA GLY A 87 -3.93 6.75 7.31
C GLY A 87 -4.64 7.86 6.52
N ILE A 88 -5.92 7.66 6.18
CA ILE A 88 -6.74 8.66 5.47
C ILE A 88 -6.87 9.94 6.31
N GLN A 89 -7.18 9.82 7.61
CA GLN A 89 -7.32 10.98 8.50
C GLN A 89 -6.03 11.81 8.58
N ALA A 90 -4.87 11.16 8.57
CA ALA A 90 -3.58 11.84 8.57
C ALA A 90 -3.30 12.64 7.29
N LEU A 91 -3.88 12.23 6.16
CA LEU A 91 -3.66 12.85 4.85
C LEU A 91 -4.80 13.73 4.35
N LYS A 92 -5.98 13.67 5.00
CA LYS A 92 -7.16 14.47 4.69
C LYS A 92 -6.84 15.97 4.77
N GLY A 93 -7.18 16.73 3.74
CA GLY A 93 -6.86 18.15 3.60
C GLY A 93 -5.39 18.46 3.26
N ARG A 94 -4.54 17.44 3.16
CA ARG A 94 -3.10 17.59 2.84
C ARG A 94 -2.74 17.08 1.44
N THR A 95 -3.61 16.27 0.84
CA THR A 95 -3.39 15.64 -0.48
C THR A 95 -4.64 15.69 -1.34
N ASP A 96 -4.47 15.67 -2.67
CA ASP A 96 -5.54 15.58 -3.66
C ASP A 96 -5.94 14.12 -3.94
N ALA A 97 -5.05 13.17 -3.62
CA ALA A 97 -5.27 11.73 -3.72
C ALA A 97 -4.26 10.98 -2.85
N VAL A 98 -4.53 9.71 -2.57
CA VAL A 98 -3.61 8.83 -1.84
C VAL A 98 -3.51 7.47 -2.52
N PHE A 99 -2.30 6.92 -2.54
CA PHE A 99 -2.08 5.51 -2.78
C PHE A 99 -2.17 4.72 -1.48
N VAL A 100 -2.91 3.62 -1.50
CA VAL A 100 -2.95 2.64 -0.42
C VAL A 100 -2.12 1.43 -0.82
N PHE A 101 -0.99 1.24 -0.13
CA PHE A 101 -0.08 0.10 -0.30
C PHE A 101 -0.32 -0.94 0.78
N LEU A 102 -0.13 -2.20 0.42
CA LEU A 102 0.04 -3.29 1.37
C LEU A 102 1.53 -3.52 1.61
N ALA A 103 1.94 -3.55 2.88
CA ALA A 103 3.35 -3.66 3.26
C ALA A 103 3.97 -5.05 2.99
N ASP A 104 3.14 -6.05 2.66
CA ASP A 104 3.52 -7.43 2.34
C ASP A 104 3.62 -7.72 0.84
N GLN A 105 3.52 -6.70 -0.02
CA GLN A 105 3.71 -6.79 -1.47
C GLN A 105 5.04 -6.11 -1.89
N PRO A 106 6.18 -6.81 -1.80
CA PRO A 106 7.50 -6.19 -1.96
C PRO A 106 7.91 -5.91 -3.40
N PHE A 107 7.22 -6.49 -4.39
CA PHE A 107 7.69 -6.45 -5.79
C PHE A 107 7.00 -5.43 -6.67
N VAL A 108 6.11 -4.60 -6.12
CA VAL A 108 5.50 -3.49 -6.87
C VAL A 108 6.58 -2.49 -7.28
N PRO A 109 6.89 -2.35 -8.58
CA PRO A 109 7.92 -1.44 -9.03
C PRO A 109 7.39 0.00 -9.16
N PRO A 110 8.26 1.03 -9.10
CA PRO A 110 7.86 2.43 -9.27
C PRO A 110 7.09 2.73 -10.56
N ILE A 111 7.34 1.99 -11.64
CA ILE A 111 6.64 2.18 -12.93
C ILE A 111 5.13 1.98 -12.80
N VAL A 112 4.67 1.10 -11.89
CA VAL A 112 3.23 0.92 -11.62
C VAL A 112 2.63 2.23 -11.10
N ILE A 113 3.32 2.87 -10.15
CA ILE A 113 2.87 4.13 -9.54
C ILE A 113 2.84 5.24 -10.60
N THR A 114 3.91 5.34 -11.42
CA THR A 114 3.99 6.31 -12.50
C THR A 114 2.81 6.18 -13.47
N LYS A 115 2.50 4.95 -13.91
CA LYS A 115 1.38 4.70 -14.84
C LYS A 115 0.02 5.02 -14.23
N LEU A 116 -0.18 4.72 -12.94
CA LEU A 116 -1.40 5.08 -12.23
C LEU A 116 -1.54 6.60 -12.05
N LEU A 117 -0.44 7.32 -11.79
CA LEU A 117 -0.43 8.79 -11.73
C LEU A 117 -0.73 9.43 -13.09
N GLU A 118 -0.15 8.93 -14.18
CA GLU A 118 -0.45 9.36 -15.54
C GLU A 118 -1.95 9.19 -15.85
N SER A 119 -2.51 8.02 -15.50
CA SER A 119 -3.94 7.74 -15.67
C SER A 119 -4.81 8.66 -14.79
N TYR A 120 -4.41 8.92 -13.55
CA TYR A 120 -5.10 9.84 -12.64
C TYR A 120 -5.13 11.27 -13.22
N ASP A 121 -4.01 11.77 -13.71
CA ASP A 121 -3.92 13.12 -14.29
C ASP A 121 -4.80 13.26 -15.55
N GLN A 122 -4.88 12.20 -16.36
CA GLN A 122 -5.66 12.18 -17.59
C GLN A 122 -7.16 12.07 -17.33
N TYR A 123 -7.60 11.09 -16.51
CA TYR A 123 -9.01 10.67 -16.45
C TYR A 123 -9.78 11.17 -15.23
N ARG A 124 -9.11 11.81 -14.24
CA ARG A 124 -9.81 12.38 -13.08
C ARG A 124 -10.91 13.38 -13.48
N LYS A 125 -10.66 14.20 -14.50
CA LYS A 125 -11.63 15.20 -15.00
C LYS A 125 -12.83 14.56 -15.66
N GLU A 126 -12.72 13.30 -16.08
CA GLU A 126 -13.79 12.51 -16.68
C GLU A 126 -14.63 11.75 -15.62
N GLY A 127 -14.40 12.00 -14.35
CA GLY A 127 -15.15 11.40 -13.24
C GLY A 127 -14.55 10.12 -12.68
N VAL A 128 -13.39 9.68 -13.15
CA VAL A 128 -12.68 8.53 -12.55
C VAL A 128 -12.09 8.94 -11.19
N ARG A 129 -12.35 8.14 -10.14
CA ARG A 129 -11.95 8.44 -8.75
C ARG A 129 -11.08 7.38 -8.11
N ILE A 130 -11.04 6.19 -8.70
CA ILE A 130 -10.27 5.04 -8.19
C ILE A 130 -9.42 4.50 -9.33
N PHE A 131 -8.11 4.34 -9.08
CA PHE A 131 -7.18 3.76 -10.04
C PHE A 131 -6.44 2.60 -9.40
N ARG A 132 -6.44 1.43 -10.04
CA ARG A 132 -5.72 0.28 -9.52
C ARG A 132 -5.03 -0.52 -10.63
N PRO A 133 -3.91 -1.16 -10.29
CA PRO A 133 -3.25 -2.04 -11.24
C PRO A 133 -4.08 -3.31 -11.45
N LYS A 134 -4.00 -3.87 -12.65
CA LYS A 134 -4.54 -5.17 -13.00
C LYS A 134 -3.40 -6.05 -13.49
N TYR A 135 -2.87 -6.89 -12.60
CA TYR A 135 -1.75 -7.78 -12.87
C TYR A 135 -2.25 -9.07 -13.49
N ASN A 136 -1.91 -9.33 -14.76
CA ASN A 136 -2.36 -10.53 -15.49
C ASN A 136 -3.85 -10.82 -15.25
N ASN A 137 -4.70 -9.81 -15.45
CA ASN A 137 -6.17 -9.84 -15.27
C ASN A 137 -6.69 -9.88 -13.82
N VAL A 138 -5.83 -9.84 -12.80
CA VAL A 138 -6.23 -9.75 -11.38
C VAL A 138 -6.04 -8.33 -10.86
N LEU A 139 -7.09 -7.74 -10.28
CA LEU A 139 -7.02 -6.42 -9.65
C LEU A 139 -6.12 -6.47 -8.41
N GLY A 140 -5.15 -5.55 -8.32
CA GLY A 140 -4.12 -5.55 -7.29
C GLY A 140 -4.01 -4.24 -6.50
N HIS A 141 -2.91 -4.13 -5.77
CA HIS A 141 -2.46 -2.93 -5.07
C HIS A 141 -1.15 -2.43 -5.70
N PRO A 142 -0.79 -1.15 -5.44
CA PRO A 142 -1.52 -0.17 -4.63
C PRO A 142 -2.75 0.37 -5.34
N VAL A 143 -3.72 0.85 -4.55
CA VAL A 143 -4.92 1.50 -5.09
C VAL A 143 -4.82 2.99 -4.84
N LEU A 144 -5.02 3.82 -5.87
CA LEU A 144 -5.13 5.26 -5.73
C LEU A 144 -6.60 5.63 -5.55
N PHE A 145 -6.87 6.41 -4.51
CA PHE A 145 -8.18 7.01 -4.23
C PHE A 145 -8.09 8.53 -4.30
N ASP A 146 -8.99 9.15 -5.05
CA ASP A 146 -9.16 10.61 -5.07
C ASP A 146 -9.68 11.11 -3.72
N ALA A 147 -9.26 12.32 -3.32
CA ALA A 147 -9.65 12.92 -2.04
C ALA A 147 -11.16 13.11 -1.87
N GLU A 148 -11.91 13.18 -2.96
CA GLU A 148 -13.39 13.26 -2.92
C GLU A 148 -14.01 12.03 -2.22
N LEU A 149 -13.29 10.91 -2.11
CA LEU A 149 -13.76 9.68 -1.47
C LEU A 149 -13.34 9.57 0.00
N PHE A 150 -12.52 10.49 0.53
CA PHE A 150 -11.91 10.32 1.86
C PHE A 150 -12.94 10.24 3.00
N ASP A 151 -14.05 10.97 2.91
CA ASP A 151 -15.10 10.94 3.93
C ASP A 151 -15.78 9.58 4.04
N GLU A 152 -15.84 8.84 2.94
CA GLU A 152 -16.46 7.52 2.92
C GLU A 152 -15.69 6.48 3.72
N PHE A 153 -14.36 6.67 3.88
CA PHE A 153 -13.54 5.78 4.70
C PHE A 153 -13.93 5.78 6.19
N GLU A 154 -14.64 6.80 6.66
CA GLU A 154 -15.14 6.84 8.04
C GLU A 154 -16.16 5.72 8.34
N GLN A 155 -16.82 5.19 7.30
CA GLN A 155 -17.88 4.19 7.43
C GLN A 155 -17.40 2.74 7.30
N ILE A 156 -16.18 2.48 6.79
CA ILE A 156 -15.68 1.12 6.62
C ILE A 156 -15.41 0.44 7.97
N GLN A 157 -15.52 -0.90 8.05
CA GLN A 157 -15.35 -1.66 9.28
C GLN A 157 -14.62 -2.98 9.05
N GLY A 158 -14.07 -3.55 10.12
CA GLY A 158 -13.44 -4.88 10.11
C GLY A 158 -12.28 -5.01 9.11
N ASP A 159 -12.19 -6.16 8.45
CA ASP A 159 -11.10 -6.50 7.52
C ASP A 159 -11.39 -6.17 6.04
N GLU A 160 -12.49 -5.46 5.75
CA GLU A 160 -12.86 -5.17 4.37
C GLU A 160 -11.92 -4.20 3.64
N GLY A 161 -11.10 -3.45 4.38
CA GLY A 161 -10.24 -2.42 3.82
C GLY A 161 -11.04 -1.38 3.03
N GLY A 162 -10.61 -1.05 1.81
CA GLY A 162 -11.35 -0.16 0.90
C GLY A 162 -12.32 -0.87 -0.04
N LYS A 163 -12.64 -2.15 0.17
CA LYS A 163 -13.41 -2.97 -0.77
C LYS A 163 -14.83 -2.44 -0.99
N SER A 164 -15.51 -2.04 0.07
CA SER A 164 -16.87 -1.47 -0.01
C SER A 164 -16.90 -0.18 -0.83
N ILE A 165 -15.89 0.69 -0.65
CA ILE A 165 -15.74 1.94 -1.43
C ILE A 165 -15.51 1.61 -2.91
N VAL A 166 -14.61 0.66 -3.22
CA VAL A 166 -14.37 0.21 -4.59
C VAL A 166 -15.64 -0.35 -5.23
N GLN A 167 -16.44 -1.11 -4.50
CA GLN A 167 -17.69 -1.67 -5.00
C GLN A 167 -18.74 -0.57 -5.26
N LYS A 168 -18.90 0.36 -4.33
CA LYS A 168 -19.83 1.50 -4.46
C LYS A 168 -19.49 2.38 -5.66
N HIS A 169 -18.20 2.61 -5.91
CA HIS A 169 -17.67 3.46 -6.98
C HIS A 169 -17.12 2.69 -8.17
N TYR A 170 -17.64 1.49 -8.45
CA TYR A 170 -17.13 0.64 -9.52
C TYR A 170 -17.19 1.31 -10.90
N SER A 171 -18.22 2.13 -11.17
CA SER A 171 -18.33 2.90 -12.42
C SER A 171 -17.29 4.02 -12.57
N SER A 172 -16.68 4.45 -11.47
CA SER A 172 -15.60 5.45 -11.41
C SER A 172 -14.23 4.82 -11.17
N LEU A 173 -14.10 3.51 -11.40
CA LEU A 173 -12.84 2.79 -11.27
C LEU A 173 -12.19 2.57 -12.64
N MET A 174 -10.91 2.90 -12.73
CA MET A 174 -10.05 2.54 -13.86
C MET A 174 -9.03 1.48 -13.43
N ALA A 175 -9.02 0.37 -14.16
CA ALA A 175 -8.01 -0.69 -14.03
C ALA A 175 -6.92 -0.49 -15.07
N VAL A 176 -5.67 -0.31 -14.64
CA VAL A 176 -4.50 -0.15 -15.52
C VAL A 176 -3.80 -1.51 -15.67
N PRO A 177 -3.70 -2.06 -16.90
CA PRO A 177 -3.20 -3.41 -17.11
C PRO A 177 -1.67 -3.48 -17.01
N PHE A 178 -1.17 -4.57 -16.41
CA PHE A 178 0.23 -4.98 -16.37
C PHE A 178 0.31 -6.49 -16.55
N GLU A 179 1.27 -6.95 -17.35
CA GLU A 179 1.41 -8.37 -17.68
C GLU A 179 2.07 -9.21 -16.57
N ASN A 180 2.86 -8.56 -15.68
CA ASN A 180 3.63 -9.27 -14.66
C ASN A 180 2.79 -9.51 -13.39
N SER A 181 2.35 -10.76 -13.19
CA SER A 181 1.58 -11.17 -12.01
C SER A 181 2.41 -11.20 -10.71
N GLU A 182 3.75 -11.34 -10.79
CA GLU A 182 4.62 -11.36 -9.61
C GLU A 182 4.64 -10.01 -8.87
N TRP A 183 4.29 -8.91 -9.54
CA TRP A 183 4.27 -7.57 -8.92
C TRP A 183 3.18 -7.41 -7.85
N GLY A 184 2.06 -8.13 -8.01
CA GLY A 184 0.96 -8.13 -7.04
C GLY A 184 1.05 -9.26 -6.01
N PHE A 185 2.20 -9.95 -5.93
CA PHE A 185 2.35 -11.09 -5.03
C PHE A 185 2.44 -10.66 -3.57
N ASP A 186 1.53 -11.13 -2.74
CA ASP A 186 1.49 -10.95 -1.30
C ASP A 186 2.00 -12.17 -0.53
N ILE A 187 2.42 -11.95 0.70
CA ILE A 187 2.99 -12.99 1.55
C ILE A 187 2.08 -13.22 2.73
N ASP A 188 1.37 -14.32 2.72
CA ASP A 188 0.40 -14.68 3.75
C ASP A 188 0.76 -15.95 4.51
N THR A 189 1.50 -16.85 3.88
CA THR A 189 1.84 -18.17 4.40
C THR A 189 3.36 -18.42 4.35
N THR A 190 3.79 -19.49 5.00
CA THR A 190 5.20 -19.95 4.90
C THR A 190 5.54 -20.40 3.48
N GLU A 191 4.57 -20.93 2.73
CA GLU A 191 4.76 -21.33 1.32
C GLU A 191 4.99 -20.10 0.44
N ASP A 192 4.24 -19.00 0.68
CA ASP A 192 4.45 -17.73 -0.01
C ASP A 192 5.86 -17.19 0.26
N LEU A 193 6.35 -17.33 1.49
CA LEU A 193 7.73 -16.94 1.83
C LEU A 193 8.77 -17.76 1.07
N LEU A 194 8.56 -19.06 0.87
CA LEU A 194 9.45 -19.90 0.06
C LEU A 194 9.40 -19.47 -1.41
N LYS A 195 8.21 -19.21 -1.95
CA LYS A 195 8.03 -18.69 -3.30
C LYS A 195 8.70 -17.33 -3.46
N LEU A 196 8.50 -16.42 -2.49
CA LEU A 196 9.16 -15.11 -2.46
C LEU A 196 10.68 -15.25 -2.61
N LYS A 197 11.32 -16.14 -1.84
CA LYS A 197 12.77 -16.34 -1.89
C LYS A 197 13.26 -16.82 -3.26
N ARG A 198 12.44 -17.56 -4.00
CA ARG A 198 12.78 -18.04 -5.36
C ARG A 198 12.70 -16.92 -6.40
N ILE A 199 11.72 -16.02 -6.27
CA ILE A 199 11.51 -14.94 -7.25
C ILE A 199 12.30 -13.67 -6.91
N ALA A 200 12.65 -13.46 -5.64
CA ALA A 200 13.35 -12.27 -5.16
C ALA A 200 14.62 -11.90 -5.93
N PRO A 201 15.49 -12.84 -6.36
CA PRO A 201 16.70 -12.51 -7.11
C PRO A 201 16.43 -11.73 -8.41
N LYS A 202 15.24 -11.84 -9.00
CA LYS A 202 14.83 -11.09 -10.19
C LYS A 202 14.65 -9.59 -9.90
N TYR A 203 14.29 -9.22 -8.66
CA TYR A 203 13.87 -7.88 -8.25
C TYR A 203 14.84 -7.20 -7.30
N ILE A 204 15.65 -7.98 -6.60
CA ILE A 204 16.59 -7.50 -5.58
C ILE A 204 17.98 -7.69 -6.13
N LYS A 205 18.62 -6.61 -6.60
CA LYS A 205 20.05 -6.66 -6.94
C LYS A 205 20.83 -7.03 -5.68
N GLN A 206 21.54 -8.15 -5.72
CA GLN A 206 22.54 -8.45 -4.71
C GLN A 206 23.60 -7.33 -4.76
N LYS A 207 23.79 -6.65 -3.63
CA LYS A 207 24.91 -5.72 -3.45
C LYS A 207 26.19 -6.49 -3.25
#